data_87717e498cd2e024ead1672eb15e8073
#
_entry.id   87717e498cd2e024ead1672eb15e8073
#
_cell.length_a   1.000
_cell.length_b   1.000
_cell.length_c   1.000
_cell.angle_alpha   90.00
_cell.angle_beta   90.00
_cell.angle_gamma   90.00
#
_symmetry.space_group_name_H-M   'P 1'
#
loop_
_entity.id
_entity.type
_entity.pdbx_description
1 polymer ?
#
loop_
_entity_poly.entity_id
_entity_poly.type
_entity_poly.pdbx_seq_one_letter_code
_entity_poly.pdbx_strand_id
1 'polypeptide(L)'
;MYGGVTKFERREYVLIKKERTVPLTIKKYEALLRRLHENHPKRPLIEEQLAKFRKGFDGEQSIDYFLSELPKNEYYIFHDLRLPYSDDKFAQIDVIILSSRFLLIIEVKNISGTLTFDPPFKQLIRVKDGKEEVFLDPLIQLKRHQKVVSSIVTSLSISQIPIETLLVFTDPNAIIKSTTNSREIYEKVSRPFYLPQNINSFEFKYKQDKLSKKDIQKISRYFVKKHTPLNLNVLSQFQIEISNIRTGVHCPKCNHLPLLKKSHRNKWYCGVCDEVYRDAHLHALKDYALLINPYITKKSVVSFYIYPQHKPLIDC
;
A
#
# COMPACT_ATOMS: atom_id res chain seq x y z
N MET A 1 34.98 -23.17 35.32
CA MET A 1 35.51 -21.83 35.10
C MET A 1 35.15 -21.35 33.71
N TYR A 2 34.36 -20.25 33.68
CA TYR A 2 34.12 -19.28 32.60
C TYR A 2 33.63 -19.84 31.25
N GLY A 3 32.36 -19.79 30.84
CA GLY A 3 31.51 -18.62 30.90
C GLY A 3 31.77 -17.65 29.75
N GLY A 4 31.77 -18.15 28.48
CA GLY A 4 31.74 -17.31 27.29
C GLY A 4 30.33 -16.73 27.08
N VAL A 5 30.16 -15.45 27.38
CA VAL A 5 28.99 -14.66 27.00
C VAL A 5 28.99 -14.54 25.48
N THR A 6 28.16 -15.30 24.81
CA THR A 6 27.92 -15.15 23.39
C THR A 6 27.35 -13.73 23.15
N LYS A 7 28.17 -12.85 22.53
CA LYS A 7 27.70 -11.62 21.93
C LYS A 7 26.54 -11.97 21.03
N PHE A 8 25.34 -11.50 21.41
CA PHE A 8 24.23 -11.41 20.47
C PHE A 8 24.72 -10.55 19.31
N GLU A 9 25.06 -11.16 18.18
CA GLU A 9 25.25 -10.45 16.93
C GLU A 9 23.94 -9.70 16.67
N ARG A 10 24.00 -8.36 16.72
CA ARG A 10 22.90 -7.52 16.22
C ARG A 10 22.72 -7.92 14.76
N ARG A 11 21.62 -8.61 14.44
CA ARG A 11 21.23 -8.83 13.07
C ARG A 11 21.10 -7.44 12.42
N GLU A 12 22.09 -7.08 11.62
CA GLU A 12 22.01 -5.86 10.81
C GLU A 12 20.98 -6.09 9.72
N TYR A 13 19.96 -5.28 9.67
CA TYR A 13 18.89 -5.35 8.66
C TYR A 13 19.19 -4.39 7.52
N VAL A 14 18.62 -4.67 6.32
CA VAL A 14 18.57 -3.71 5.21
C VAL A 14 17.91 -2.41 5.70
N LEU A 15 18.44 -1.25 5.30
CA LEU A 15 17.96 0.04 5.80
C LEU A 15 16.63 0.45 5.12
N ILE A 16 15.52 0.00 5.68
CA ILE A 16 14.21 0.46 5.25
C ILE A 16 13.97 1.87 5.79
N LYS A 17 13.86 2.85 4.90
CA LYS A 17 13.63 4.27 5.22
C LYS A 17 12.16 4.65 5.24
N LYS A 18 11.34 3.91 4.52
CA LYS A 18 9.89 4.00 4.61
C LYS A 18 9.32 2.59 4.55
N GLU A 19 8.75 2.18 5.67
CA GLU A 19 8.08 0.89 5.81
C GLU A 19 6.86 0.77 4.90
N ARG A 20 6.57 -0.45 4.44
CA ARG A 20 5.29 -0.78 3.83
C ARG A 20 4.22 -0.83 4.91
N THR A 21 3.15 -0.12 4.71
CA THR A 21 1.99 -0.13 5.60
C THR A 21 0.73 -0.43 4.82
N VAL A 22 -0.27 -1.00 5.49
CA VAL A 22 -1.57 -1.21 4.84
C VAL A 22 -2.11 0.12 4.31
N PRO A 23 -2.37 0.24 3.01
CA PRO A 23 -2.82 1.48 2.39
C PRO A 23 -4.07 2.06 3.05
N LEU A 24 -4.11 3.40 3.13
CA LEU A 24 -5.26 4.11 3.70
C LEU A 24 -6.57 3.77 2.98
N THR A 25 -6.48 3.53 1.66
CA THR A 25 -7.62 3.11 0.83
C THR A 25 -8.22 1.78 1.31
N ILE A 26 -7.41 0.77 1.60
CA ILE A 26 -7.87 -0.52 2.14
C ILE A 26 -8.57 -0.30 3.47
N LYS A 27 -7.95 0.44 4.40
CA LYS A 27 -8.54 0.76 5.71
C LYS A 27 -9.89 1.46 5.58
N LYS A 28 -10.04 2.36 4.62
CA LYS A 28 -11.30 3.07 4.34
C LYS A 28 -12.38 2.15 3.79
N TYR A 29 -12.06 1.26 2.84
CA TYR A 29 -13.03 0.29 2.34
C TYR A 29 -13.48 -0.68 3.44
N GLU A 30 -12.55 -1.16 4.27
CA GLU A 30 -12.87 -2.02 5.41
C GLU A 30 -13.78 -1.31 6.43
N ALA A 31 -13.47 -0.04 6.76
CA ALA A 31 -14.30 0.76 7.63
C ALA A 31 -15.71 0.98 7.03
N LEU A 32 -15.77 1.26 5.73
CA LEU A 32 -17.04 1.45 5.02
C LEU A 32 -17.90 0.17 5.06
N LEU A 33 -17.33 -0.99 4.77
CA LEU A 33 -18.04 -2.27 4.83
C LEU A 33 -18.53 -2.62 6.24
N ARG A 34 -17.76 -2.28 7.29
CA ARG A 34 -18.22 -2.44 8.68
C ARG A 34 -19.40 -1.55 9.03
N ARG A 35 -19.49 -0.36 8.41
CA ARG A 35 -20.49 0.66 8.73
C ARG A 35 -21.72 0.65 7.82
N LEU A 36 -21.66 -0.02 6.68
CA LEU A 36 -22.83 -0.18 5.82
C LEU A 36 -23.71 -1.34 6.30
N HIS A 37 -25.01 -1.18 6.06
CA HIS A 37 -25.96 -2.29 6.26
C HIS A 37 -25.60 -3.47 5.34
N GLU A 38 -25.83 -4.71 5.79
CA GLU A 38 -25.49 -5.92 5.03
C GLU A 38 -26.16 -5.97 3.66
N ASN A 39 -27.39 -5.49 3.57
CA ASN A 39 -28.19 -5.45 2.34
C ASN A 39 -28.00 -4.15 1.51
N HIS A 40 -26.97 -3.34 1.79
CA HIS A 40 -26.77 -2.10 1.05
C HIS A 40 -26.38 -2.40 -0.41
N PRO A 41 -27.06 -1.81 -1.44
CA PRO A 41 -26.90 -2.20 -2.86
C PRO A 41 -25.48 -1.97 -3.41
N LYS A 42 -24.72 -1.05 -2.83
CA LYS A 42 -23.34 -0.79 -3.24
C LYS A 42 -22.32 -1.74 -2.62
N ARG A 43 -22.72 -2.57 -1.65
CA ARG A 43 -21.80 -3.45 -0.92
C ARG A 43 -20.98 -4.40 -1.81
N PRO A 44 -21.58 -5.13 -2.79
CA PRO A 44 -20.84 -6.01 -3.67
C PRO A 44 -19.75 -5.29 -4.47
N LEU A 45 -20.04 -4.07 -4.95
CA LEU A 45 -19.08 -3.24 -5.69
C LEU A 45 -17.91 -2.82 -4.80
N ILE A 46 -18.17 -2.47 -3.53
CA ILE A 46 -17.14 -2.08 -2.57
C ILE A 46 -16.25 -3.28 -2.22
N GLU A 47 -16.84 -4.45 -2.03
CA GLU A 47 -16.14 -5.72 -1.75
C GLU A 47 -15.22 -6.11 -2.92
N GLU A 48 -15.71 -5.98 -4.15
CA GLU A 48 -14.91 -6.22 -5.36
C GLU A 48 -13.69 -5.27 -5.43
N GLN A 49 -13.92 -3.97 -5.19
CA GLN A 49 -12.83 -2.99 -5.19
C GLN A 49 -11.83 -3.26 -4.06
N LEU A 50 -12.31 -3.57 -2.86
CA LEU A 50 -11.43 -3.95 -1.74
C LEU A 50 -10.56 -5.16 -2.09
N ALA A 51 -11.15 -6.19 -2.72
CA ALA A 51 -10.42 -7.39 -3.14
C ALA A 51 -9.31 -7.04 -4.16
N LYS A 52 -9.57 -6.13 -5.11
CA LYS A 52 -8.57 -5.65 -6.06
C LYS A 52 -7.40 -4.93 -5.36
N PHE A 53 -7.71 -4.03 -4.41
CA PHE A 53 -6.67 -3.32 -3.64
C PHE A 53 -5.86 -4.26 -2.75
N ARG A 54 -6.51 -5.21 -2.08
CA ARG A 54 -5.82 -6.23 -1.27
C ARG A 54 -4.89 -7.09 -2.13
N LYS A 55 -5.39 -7.59 -3.27
CA LYS A 55 -4.56 -8.36 -4.20
C LYS A 55 -3.33 -7.58 -4.67
N GLY A 56 -3.48 -6.29 -4.96
CA GLY A 56 -2.34 -5.41 -5.29
C GLY A 56 -1.34 -5.34 -4.15
N PHE A 57 -1.81 -5.02 -2.94
CA PHE A 57 -0.98 -4.90 -1.75
C PHE A 57 -0.26 -6.22 -1.39
N ASP A 58 -0.95 -7.37 -1.49
CA ASP A 58 -0.36 -8.69 -1.25
C ASP A 58 0.78 -8.96 -2.25
N GLY A 59 0.60 -8.57 -3.52
CA GLY A 59 1.64 -8.66 -4.54
C GLY A 59 2.86 -7.81 -4.21
N GLU A 60 2.63 -6.56 -3.81
CA GLU A 60 3.72 -5.69 -3.37
C GLU A 60 4.45 -6.24 -2.13
N GLN A 61 3.71 -6.78 -1.16
CA GLN A 61 4.28 -7.35 0.06
C GLN A 61 5.08 -8.63 -0.23
N SER A 62 4.70 -9.41 -1.23
CA SER A 62 5.36 -10.68 -1.56
C SER A 62 6.82 -10.51 -2.00
N ILE A 63 7.24 -9.34 -2.48
CA ILE A 63 8.63 -9.09 -2.84
C ILE A 63 9.51 -8.68 -1.65
N ASP A 64 8.93 -8.34 -0.51
CA ASP A 64 9.67 -7.84 0.66
C ASP A 64 10.64 -8.92 1.21
N TYR A 65 10.27 -10.21 1.10
CA TYR A 65 11.14 -11.31 1.43
C TYR A 65 12.46 -11.26 0.61
N PHE A 66 12.37 -11.14 -0.71
CA PHE A 66 13.54 -11.10 -1.59
C PHE A 66 14.39 -9.83 -1.41
N LEU A 67 13.72 -8.71 -1.06
CA LEU A 67 14.44 -7.47 -0.73
C LEU A 67 15.19 -7.57 0.61
N SER A 68 14.73 -8.40 1.53
CA SER A 68 15.40 -8.64 2.81
C SER A 68 16.70 -9.45 2.69
N GLU A 69 16.88 -10.15 1.55
CA GLU A 69 18.12 -10.92 1.25
C GLU A 69 19.26 -10.05 0.70
N LEU A 70 18.99 -8.76 0.41
CA LEU A 70 20.01 -7.85 -0.11
C LEU A 70 21.10 -7.56 0.91
N PRO A 71 22.34 -7.24 0.47
CA PRO A 71 23.44 -6.86 1.34
C PRO A 71 23.07 -5.70 2.26
N LYS A 72 23.44 -5.86 3.52
CA LYS A 72 23.14 -4.92 4.58
C LYS A 72 23.96 -3.64 4.39
N ASN A 73 23.32 -2.49 4.74
CA ASN A 73 23.95 -1.16 4.73
C ASN A 73 24.35 -0.60 3.36
N GLU A 74 24.06 -1.29 2.26
CA GLU A 74 24.35 -0.81 0.91
C GLU A 74 23.14 -0.11 0.27
N TYR A 75 21.91 -0.49 0.69
CA TYR A 75 20.67 -0.06 0.10
C TYR A 75 19.75 0.64 1.10
N TYR A 76 19.10 1.70 0.63
CA TYR A 76 18.03 2.41 1.31
C TYR A 76 16.73 2.10 0.58
N ILE A 77 15.80 1.40 1.23
CA ILE A 77 14.55 0.95 0.63
C ILE A 77 13.40 1.84 1.07
N PHE A 78 12.57 2.23 0.12
CA PHE A 78 11.34 3.01 0.32
C PHE A 78 10.18 2.25 -0.31
N HIS A 79 9.18 1.90 0.48
CA HIS A 79 7.98 1.25 0.01
C HIS A 79 6.85 2.27 -0.17
N ASP A 80 6.01 2.07 -1.21
CA ASP A 80 4.77 2.82 -1.46
C ASP A 80 4.98 4.34 -1.35
N LEU A 81 5.89 4.88 -2.17
CA LEU A 81 6.11 6.33 -2.24
C LEU A 81 5.12 6.96 -3.21
N ARG A 82 4.33 7.92 -2.71
CA ARG A 82 3.51 8.79 -3.55
C ARG A 82 4.08 10.21 -3.51
N LEU A 83 4.73 10.60 -4.59
CA LEU A 83 5.52 11.84 -4.71
C LEU A 83 4.84 12.83 -5.66
N PRO A 84 4.74 14.11 -5.29
CA PRO A 84 4.23 15.16 -6.20
C PRO A 84 5.25 15.44 -7.32
N TYR A 85 4.77 15.68 -8.53
CA TYR A 85 5.61 16.04 -9.68
C TYR A 85 5.06 17.22 -10.50
N SER A 86 3.84 17.62 -10.27
CA SER A 86 3.16 18.80 -10.80
C SER A 86 2.01 19.15 -9.87
N ASP A 87 1.34 20.27 -10.11
CA ASP A 87 0.16 20.67 -9.37
C ASP A 87 -0.87 19.53 -9.40
N ASP A 88 -1.29 19.08 -8.20
CA ASP A 88 -2.26 18.00 -7.97
C ASP A 88 -1.94 16.64 -8.62
N LYS A 89 -0.76 16.47 -9.23
CA LYS A 89 -0.32 15.23 -9.84
C LYS A 89 0.73 14.52 -9.01
N PHE A 90 0.54 13.22 -8.85
CA PHE A 90 1.42 12.37 -8.05
C PHE A 90 1.84 11.13 -8.84
N ALA A 91 3.07 10.69 -8.61
CA ALA A 91 3.55 9.38 -9.00
C ALA A 91 3.53 8.48 -7.77
N GLN A 92 2.83 7.36 -7.84
CA GLN A 92 2.88 6.31 -6.82
C GLN A 92 3.83 5.23 -7.31
N ILE A 93 4.84 4.95 -6.51
CA ILE A 93 5.94 4.05 -6.84
C ILE A 93 5.98 2.97 -5.77
N ASP A 94 5.88 1.71 -6.16
CA ASP A 94 5.73 0.60 -5.22
C ASP A 94 7.00 0.38 -4.38
N VAL A 95 8.19 0.42 -5.03
CA VAL A 95 9.47 0.36 -4.34
C VAL A 95 10.51 1.24 -5.03
N ILE A 96 11.28 1.97 -4.21
CA ILE A 96 12.55 2.59 -4.63
C ILE A 96 13.68 1.99 -3.80
N ILE A 97 14.73 1.56 -4.48
CA ILE A 97 16.01 1.18 -3.88
C ILE A 97 17.03 2.25 -4.27
N LEU A 98 17.68 2.84 -3.28
CA LEU A 98 18.72 3.85 -3.46
C LEU A 98 20.05 3.33 -2.93
N SER A 99 21.06 3.30 -3.78
CA SER A 99 22.46 3.03 -3.42
C SER A 99 23.36 4.23 -3.72
N SER A 100 24.64 4.12 -3.45
CA SER A 100 25.61 5.13 -3.86
C SER A 100 25.86 5.14 -5.38
N ARG A 101 25.51 4.07 -6.09
CA ARG A 101 25.86 3.83 -7.51
C ARG A 101 24.71 4.02 -8.46
N PHE A 102 23.50 3.63 -8.05
CA PHE A 102 22.27 3.74 -8.85
C PHE A 102 21.03 3.88 -7.97
N LEU A 103 19.94 4.27 -8.59
CA LEU A 103 18.59 4.23 -8.06
C LEU A 103 17.77 3.24 -8.89
N LEU A 104 17.04 2.35 -8.23
CA LEU A 104 16.18 1.37 -8.90
C LEU A 104 14.72 1.62 -8.51
N ILE A 105 13.87 1.73 -9.52
CA ILE A 105 12.41 1.80 -9.38
C ILE A 105 11.83 0.43 -9.71
N ILE A 106 11.06 -0.13 -8.80
CA ILE A 106 10.34 -1.40 -9.02
C ILE A 106 8.84 -1.11 -9.02
N GLU A 107 8.19 -1.52 -10.09
CA GLU A 107 6.74 -1.58 -10.24
C GLU A 107 6.30 -3.05 -10.09
N VAL A 108 5.29 -3.30 -9.28
CA VAL A 108 4.80 -4.65 -8.97
C VAL A 108 3.42 -4.86 -9.59
N LYS A 109 3.22 -5.98 -10.25
CA LYS A 109 1.92 -6.37 -10.81
C LYS A 109 1.55 -7.78 -10.34
N ASN A 110 0.46 -7.87 -9.58
CA ASN A 110 -0.11 -9.16 -9.14
C ASN A 110 -1.29 -9.54 -10.02
N ILE A 111 -1.01 -9.97 -11.25
CA ILE A 111 -2.00 -10.25 -12.29
C ILE A 111 -1.81 -11.68 -12.77
N SER A 112 -2.87 -12.50 -12.71
CA SER A 112 -2.91 -13.88 -13.20
C SER A 112 -3.35 -13.96 -14.66
N GLY A 113 -3.06 -15.09 -15.32
CA GLY A 113 -3.46 -15.39 -16.70
C GLY A 113 -2.31 -15.22 -17.70
N THR A 114 -2.61 -15.32 -18.97
CA THR A 114 -1.64 -15.06 -20.04
C THR A 114 -1.57 -13.56 -20.31
N LEU A 115 -0.38 -12.99 -20.13
CA LEU A 115 -0.08 -11.56 -20.24
C LEU A 115 0.81 -11.36 -21.47
N THR A 116 0.28 -10.76 -22.51
CA THR A 116 1.00 -10.54 -23.76
C THR A 116 1.31 -9.05 -23.90
N PHE A 117 2.59 -8.69 -23.86
CA PHE A 117 3.03 -7.34 -24.23
C PHE A 117 2.87 -7.12 -25.71
N ASP A 118 2.29 -5.99 -26.07
CA ASP A 118 2.11 -5.56 -27.46
C ASP A 118 2.68 -4.13 -27.64
N PRO A 119 4.01 -4.02 -27.79
CA PRO A 119 4.71 -2.74 -27.81
C PRO A 119 4.28 -1.80 -28.95
N PRO A 120 3.96 -2.26 -30.17
CA PRO A 120 3.46 -1.39 -31.24
C PRO A 120 2.22 -0.60 -30.83
N PHE A 121 1.29 -1.25 -30.11
CA PHE A 121 0.04 -0.62 -29.64
C PHE A 121 0.12 -0.10 -28.20
N LYS A 122 1.29 -0.25 -27.54
CA LYS A 122 1.53 0.26 -26.17
C LYS A 122 0.55 -0.32 -25.14
N GLN A 123 0.24 -1.59 -25.26
CA GLN A 123 -0.75 -2.28 -24.45
C GLN A 123 -0.21 -3.60 -23.87
N LEU A 124 -0.83 -4.03 -22.78
CA LEU A 124 -0.68 -5.36 -22.19
C LEU A 124 -2.03 -6.05 -22.28
N ILE A 125 -2.08 -7.15 -23.03
CA ILE A 125 -3.28 -7.96 -23.22
C ILE A 125 -3.26 -9.08 -22.18
N ARG A 126 -4.34 -9.25 -21.43
CA ARG A 126 -4.54 -10.37 -20.51
C ARG A 126 -5.62 -11.29 -21.02
N VAL A 127 -5.31 -12.57 -21.10
CA VAL A 127 -6.31 -13.63 -21.33
C VAL A 127 -6.44 -14.47 -20.06
N LYS A 128 -7.63 -14.52 -19.49
CA LYS A 128 -7.96 -15.33 -18.33
C LYS A 128 -9.39 -15.85 -18.41
N ASP A 129 -9.57 -17.16 -18.18
CA ASP A 129 -10.89 -17.84 -18.19
C ASP A 129 -11.68 -17.54 -19.49
N GLY A 130 -10.96 -17.52 -20.64
CA GLY A 130 -11.52 -17.24 -21.96
C GLY A 130 -11.87 -15.77 -22.22
N LYS A 131 -11.65 -14.87 -21.25
CA LYS A 131 -11.89 -13.43 -21.41
C LYS A 131 -10.60 -12.69 -21.69
N GLU A 132 -10.68 -11.78 -22.65
CA GLU A 132 -9.59 -10.88 -23.00
C GLU A 132 -9.82 -9.49 -22.38
N GLU A 133 -8.77 -8.92 -21.80
CA GLU A 133 -8.77 -7.58 -21.22
C GLU A 133 -7.51 -6.85 -21.66
N VAL A 134 -7.65 -5.56 -21.94
CA VAL A 134 -6.54 -4.72 -22.39
C VAL A 134 -6.20 -3.69 -21.32
N PHE A 135 -4.90 -3.60 -21.01
CA PHE A 135 -4.34 -2.62 -20.09
C PHE A 135 -3.31 -1.77 -20.82
N LEU A 136 -3.07 -0.57 -20.32
CA LEU A 136 -1.92 0.23 -20.73
C LEU A 136 -0.63 -0.55 -20.42
N ASP A 137 0.35 -0.50 -21.31
CA ASP A 137 1.66 -1.11 -21.09
C ASP A 137 2.31 -0.57 -19.81
N PRO A 138 2.59 -1.41 -18.81
CA PRO A 138 3.16 -0.98 -17.54
C PRO A 138 4.60 -0.43 -17.69
N LEU A 139 5.31 -0.72 -18.77
CA LEU A 139 6.61 -0.11 -19.06
C LEU A 139 6.49 1.41 -19.30
N ILE A 140 5.34 1.88 -19.79
CA ILE A 140 5.06 3.33 -19.91
C ILE A 140 4.95 3.97 -18.52
N GLN A 141 4.32 3.28 -17.57
CA GLN A 141 4.25 3.73 -16.18
C GLN A 141 5.64 3.84 -15.58
N LEU A 142 6.50 2.83 -15.77
CA LEU A 142 7.89 2.87 -15.32
C LEU A 142 8.68 4.04 -15.92
N LYS A 143 8.56 4.29 -17.23
CA LYS A 143 9.21 5.44 -17.90
C LYS A 143 8.75 6.77 -17.30
N ARG A 144 7.46 6.90 -16.94
CA ARG A 144 6.93 8.07 -16.25
C ARG A 144 7.53 8.21 -14.85
N HIS A 145 7.58 7.14 -14.07
CA HIS A 145 8.18 7.13 -12.75
C HIS A 145 9.65 7.52 -12.79
N GLN A 146 10.41 6.98 -13.76
CA GLN A 146 11.81 7.31 -13.98
C GLN A 146 12.01 8.82 -14.25
N LYS A 147 11.18 9.41 -15.12
CA LYS A 147 11.22 10.87 -15.40
C LYS A 147 10.92 11.69 -14.15
N VAL A 148 9.92 11.30 -13.35
CA VAL A 148 9.58 12.00 -12.10
C VAL A 148 10.73 11.95 -11.11
N VAL A 149 11.30 10.78 -10.87
CA VAL A 149 12.42 10.62 -9.93
C VAL A 149 13.66 11.36 -10.42
N SER A 150 13.96 11.30 -11.72
CA SER A 150 15.06 12.05 -12.33
C SER A 150 14.90 13.57 -12.12
N SER A 151 13.71 14.11 -12.35
CA SER A 151 13.40 15.53 -12.12
C SER A 151 13.59 15.91 -10.65
N ILE A 152 13.17 15.06 -9.71
CA ILE A 152 13.35 15.28 -8.28
C ILE A 152 14.84 15.31 -7.92
N VAL A 153 15.63 14.33 -8.37
CA VAL A 153 17.07 14.27 -8.09
C VAL A 153 17.78 15.51 -8.64
N THR A 154 17.45 15.93 -9.87
CA THR A 154 17.97 17.15 -10.47
C THR A 154 17.60 18.40 -9.65
N SER A 155 16.36 18.51 -9.19
CA SER A 155 15.91 19.65 -8.38
C SER A 155 16.64 19.77 -7.03
N LEU A 156 17.20 18.66 -6.56
CA LEU A 156 18.03 18.65 -5.37
C LEU A 156 19.49 19.05 -5.61
N SER A 157 19.85 19.49 -6.82
CA SER A 157 21.23 19.82 -7.21
C SER A 157 22.20 18.67 -6.92
N ILE A 158 21.77 17.46 -7.19
CA ILE A 158 22.57 16.24 -7.04
C ILE A 158 23.05 15.81 -8.42
N SER A 159 24.30 15.34 -8.50
CA SER A 159 24.88 14.79 -9.71
C SER A 159 24.01 13.71 -10.33
N GLN A 160 24.03 13.58 -11.65
CA GLN A 160 23.27 12.54 -12.35
C GLN A 160 23.66 11.15 -11.82
N ILE A 161 22.64 10.44 -11.33
CA ILE A 161 22.75 9.04 -10.94
C ILE A 161 21.98 8.19 -11.95
N PRO A 162 22.50 7.00 -12.34
CA PRO A 162 21.73 6.05 -13.12
C PRO A 162 20.42 5.68 -12.42
N ILE A 163 19.31 5.73 -13.14
CA ILE A 163 18.00 5.33 -12.64
C ILE A 163 17.52 4.14 -13.46
N GLU A 164 17.58 2.97 -12.85
CA GLU A 164 17.10 1.71 -13.44
C GLU A 164 15.64 1.45 -13.09
N THR A 165 15.01 0.57 -13.85
CA THR A 165 13.60 0.24 -13.64
C THR A 165 13.37 -1.25 -13.83
N LEU A 166 12.53 -1.87 -12.97
CA LEU A 166 12.07 -3.25 -13.11
C LEU A 166 10.55 -3.33 -12.95
N LEU A 167 9.93 -4.16 -13.77
CA LEU A 167 8.53 -4.57 -13.68
C LEU A 167 8.48 -6.00 -13.16
N VAL A 168 7.90 -6.22 -11.99
CA VAL A 168 7.87 -7.51 -11.33
C VAL A 168 6.46 -8.08 -11.30
N PHE A 169 6.26 -9.23 -11.97
CA PHE A 169 5.00 -9.97 -11.90
C PHE A 169 5.06 -11.01 -10.79
N THR A 170 4.20 -10.87 -9.78
CA THR A 170 4.23 -11.68 -8.56
C THR A 170 3.27 -12.87 -8.58
N ASP A 171 2.24 -12.87 -9.42
CA ASP A 171 1.33 -14.01 -9.53
C ASP A 171 2.08 -15.21 -10.17
N PRO A 172 2.24 -16.35 -9.47
CA PRO A 172 2.99 -17.49 -9.96
C PRO A 172 2.38 -18.14 -11.22
N ASN A 173 1.08 -17.95 -11.42
CA ASN A 173 0.34 -18.53 -12.57
C ASN A 173 0.30 -17.58 -13.77
N ALA A 174 0.96 -16.43 -13.72
CA ALA A 174 1.03 -15.54 -14.86
C ALA A 174 1.97 -16.10 -15.93
N ILE A 175 1.52 -16.19 -17.18
CA ILE A 175 2.33 -16.54 -18.34
C ILE A 175 2.65 -15.26 -19.09
N ILE A 176 3.94 -14.89 -19.17
CA ILE A 176 4.36 -13.64 -19.81
C ILE A 176 4.80 -13.93 -21.25
N LYS A 177 4.22 -13.21 -22.19
CA LYS A 177 4.51 -13.27 -23.63
C LYS A 177 4.76 -11.87 -24.20
N SER A 178 5.30 -11.80 -25.40
CA SER A 178 5.44 -10.57 -26.19
C SER A 178 5.10 -10.84 -27.63
N THR A 179 4.46 -9.88 -28.32
CA THR A 179 4.22 -9.94 -29.77
C THR A 179 5.48 -9.65 -30.59
N THR A 180 6.51 -9.09 -29.95
CA THR A 180 7.77 -8.73 -30.60
C THR A 180 8.96 -9.24 -29.79
N ASN A 181 10.11 -9.40 -30.44
CA ASN A 181 11.37 -9.72 -29.76
C ASN A 181 11.99 -8.44 -29.15
N SER A 182 11.32 -7.85 -28.15
CA SER A 182 11.72 -6.60 -27.54
C SER A 182 12.77 -6.81 -26.45
N ARG A 183 13.99 -6.34 -26.67
CA ARG A 183 15.07 -6.36 -25.68
C ARG A 183 14.66 -5.65 -24.38
N GLU A 184 13.91 -4.54 -24.46
CA GLU A 184 13.43 -3.80 -23.30
C GLU A 184 12.56 -4.67 -22.37
N ILE A 185 11.69 -5.52 -22.95
CA ILE A 185 10.85 -6.42 -22.16
C ILE A 185 11.70 -7.45 -21.43
N TYR A 186 12.66 -8.09 -22.12
CA TYR A 186 13.54 -9.09 -21.52
C TYR A 186 14.42 -8.52 -20.41
N GLU A 187 14.88 -7.27 -20.52
CA GLU A 187 15.74 -6.63 -19.53
C GLU A 187 14.96 -6.07 -18.34
N LYS A 188 13.70 -5.67 -18.51
CA LYS A 188 12.93 -4.95 -17.49
C LYS A 188 11.84 -5.77 -16.82
N VAL A 189 11.37 -6.85 -17.43
CA VAL A 189 10.32 -7.69 -16.85
C VAL A 189 10.96 -8.84 -16.08
N SER A 190 10.54 -9.01 -14.82
CA SER A 190 11.13 -9.97 -13.91
C SER A 190 10.08 -10.70 -13.05
N ARG A 191 10.55 -11.69 -12.32
CA ARG A 191 9.85 -12.40 -11.25
C ARG A 191 10.49 -12.11 -9.90
N PRO A 192 9.76 -12.24 -8.77
CA PRO A 192 10.28 -11.92 -7.44
C PRO A 192 11.61 -12.59 -7.12
N PHE A 193 11.75 -13.87 -7.41
CA PHE A 193 12.94 -14.66 -7.09
C PHE A 193 14.21 -14.26 -7.88
N TYR A 194 14.06 -13.49 -8.97
CA TYR A 194 15.20 -12.93 -9.70
C TYR A 194 15.63 -11.55 -9.20
N LEU A 195 14.89 -10.93 -8.25
CA LEU A 195 15.22 -9.58 -7.78
C LEU A 195 16.65 -9.44 -7.24
N PRO A 196 17.15 -10.34 -6.37
CA PRO A 196 18.54 -10.23 -5.89
C PRO A 196 19.57 -10.30 -7.02
N GLN A 197 19.34 -11.18 -8.00
CA GLN A 197 20.23 -11.32 -9.17
C GLN A 197 20.19 -10.08 -10.08
N ASN A 198 19.00 -9.52 -10.33
CA ASN A 198 18.85 -8.31 -11.13
C ASN A 198 19.56 -7.11 -10.46
N ILE A 199 19.38 -6.95 -9.15
CA ILE A 199 20.01 -5.87 -8.39
C ILE A 199 21.53 -6.03 -8.43
N ASN A 200 22.04 -7.25 -8.24
CA ASN A 200 23.45 -7.54 -8.34
C ASN A 200 24.02 -7.23 -9.75
N SER A 201 23.25 -7.47 -10.81
CA SER A 201 23.65 -7.10 -12.18
C SER A 201 23.85 -5.60 -12.36
N PHE A 202 23.07 -4.76 -11.69
CA PHE A 202 23.26 -3.31 -11.67
C PHE A 202 24.52 -2.90 -10.90
N GLU A 203 24.87 -3.61 -9.81
CA GLU A 203 26.13 -3.40 -9.11
C GLU A 203 27.35 -3.68 -10.00
N PHE A 204 27.28 -4.74 -10.83
CA PHE A 204 28.35 -5.03 -11.82
C PHE A 204 28.39 -3.98 -12.94
N LYS A 205 27.24 -3.45 -13.35
CA LYS A 205 27.14 -2.41 -14.39
C LYS A 205 27.68 -1.06 -13.93
N TYR A 206 27.39 -0.68 -12.68
CA TYR A 206 27.72 0.61 -12.08
C TYR A 206 28.77 0.45 -10.98
N LYS A 207 30.06 0.47 -11.35
CA LYS A 207 31.17 0.21 -10.40
C LYS A 207 31.57 1.41 -9.55
N GLN A 208 31.18 2.63 -9.95
CA GLN A 208 31.61 3.85 -9.29
C GLN A 208 30.51 4.48 -8.47
N ASP A 209 30.81 4.86 -7.25
CA ASP A 209 29.92 5.66 -6.43
C ASP A 209 29.66 7.02 -7.06
N LYS A 210 28.39 7.35 -7.26
CA LYS A 210 27.90 8.62 -7.82
C LYS A 210 27.38 9.55 -6.74
N LEU A 211 26.92 8.99 -5.63
CA LEU A 211 26.34 9.73 -4.52
C LEU A 211 27.20 9.65 -3.27
N SER A 212 27.42 10.80 -2.65
CA SER A 212 27.96 10.87 -1.30
C SER A 212 26.91 10.45 -0.26
N LYS A 213 27.35 10.13 0.96
CA LYS A 213 26.42 9.90 2.09
C LYS A 213 25.47 11.06 2.33
N LYS A 214 25.92 12.32 2.09
CA LYS A 214 25.09 13.54 2.20
C LYS A 214 23.99 13.57 1.14
N ASP A 215 24.31 13.18 -0.10
CA ASP A 215 23.35 13.13 -1.20
C ASP A 215 22.27 12.07 -0.94
N ILE A 216 22.67 10.86 -0.51
CA ILE A 216 21.75 9.79 -0.13
C ILE A 216 20.80 10.26 0.99
N GLN A 217 21.32 10.93 2.02
CA GLN A 217 20.50 11.48 3.09
C GLN A 217 19.56 12.58 2.59
N LYS A 218 19.99 13.43 1.67
CA LYS A 218 19.18 14.50 1.08
C LYS A 218 18.00 13.94 0.29
N ILE A 219 18.26 12.95 -0.58
CA ILE A 219 17.21 12.23 -1.34
C ILE A 219 16.26 11.54 -0.38
N SER A 220 16.79 10.81 0.59
CA SER A 220 15.98 10.05 1.57
C SER A 220 15.04 10.95 2.36
N ARG A 221 15.54 12.09 2.87
CA ARG A 221 14.71 13.08 3.58
C ARG A 221 13.64 13.66 2.67
N TYR A 222 13.97 13.96 1.42
CA TYR A 222 13.00 14.48 0.45
C TYR A 222 11.88 13.49 0.22
N PHE A 223 12.20 12.22 -0.09
CA PHE A 223 11.21 11.19 -0.35
C PHE A 223 10.25 10.99 0.82
N VAL A 224 10.78 10.86 2.04
CA VAL A 224 9.95 10.68 3.24
C VAL A 224 9.11 11.93 3.53
N LYS A 225 9.70 13.13 3.43
CA LYS A 225 8.99 14.39 3.73
C LYS A 225 7.90 14.73 2.71
N LYS A 226 8.12 14.40 1.42
CA LYS A 226 7.19 14.72 0.32
C LYS A 226 6.20 13.61 0.03
N HIS A 227 6.38 12.44 0.64
CA HIS A 227 5.38 11.38 0.54
C HIS A 227 4.02 11.87 1.05
N THR A 228 3.01 11.73 0.23
CA THR A 228 1.63 12.08 0.55
C THR A 228 0.73 10.89 0.27
N PRO A 229 0.24 10.16 1.30
CA PRO A 229 -0.62 8.99 1.09
C PRO A 229 -1.86 9.32 0.26
N LEU A 230 -2.27 8.37 -0.58
CA LEU A 230 -3.53 8.50 -1.31
C LEU A 230 -4.71 8.49 -0.32
N ASN A 231 -5.46 9.58 -0.29
CA ASN A 231 -6.58 9.77 0.62
C ASN A 231 -7.89 9.94 -0.16
N LEU A 232 -8.47 8.82 -0.62
CA LEU A 232 -9.73 8.82 -1.36
C LEU A 232 -10.91 9.16 -0.46
N ASN A 233 -11.87 9.94 -0.97
CA ASN A 233 -13.19 10.04 -0.36
C ASN A 233 -14.05 8.87 -0.85
N VAL A 234 -14.06 7.79 -0.08
CA VAL A 234 -14.76 6.55 -0.45
C VAL A 234 -16.28 6.70 -0.44
N LEU A 235 -16.83 7.61 0.37
CA LEU A 235 -18.27 7.88 0.38
C LEU A 235 -18.70 8.53 -0.93
N SER A 236 -17.98 9.56 -1.37
CA SER A 236 -18.25 10.22 -2.66
C SER A 236 -18.03 9.28 -3.83
N GLN A 237 -16.97 8.44 -3.79
CA GLN A 237 -16.67 7.49 -4.86
C GLN A 237 -17.82 6.52 -5.15
N PHE A 238 -18.53 6.06 -4.11
CA PHE A 238 -19.66 5.15 -4.25
C PHE A 238 -21.02 5.85 -4.13
N GLN A 239 -21.04 7.18 -4.04
CA GLN A 239 -22.27 7.97 -3.88
C GLN A 239 -23.08 7.50 -2.66
N ILE A 240 -22.40 7.33 -1.52
CA ILE A 240 -22.98 6.92 -0.25
C ILE A 240 -23.14 8.14 0.64
N GLU A 241 -24.36 8.36 1.10
CA GLU A 241 -24.66 9.44 2.05
C GLU A 241 -24.20 9.07 3.46
N ILE A 242 -23.82 10.08 4.24
CA ILE A 242 -23.39 9.89 5.64
C ILE A 242 -24.53 9.27 6.49
N SER A 243 -25.78 9.54 6.15
CA SER A 243 -26.98 8.93 6.76
C SER A 243 -27.03 7.40 6.63
N ASN A 244 -26.38 6.83 5.61
CA ASN A 244 -26.28 5.38 5.43
C ASN A 244 -25.19 4.73 6.31
N ILE A 245 -24.35 5.53 6.98
CA ILE A 245 -23.28 5.05 7.83
C ILE A 245 -23.82 4.74 9.22
N ARG A 246 -23.79 3.47 9.58
CA ARG A 246 -24.21 2.99 10.90
C ARG A 246 -23.28 3.56 11.99
N THR A 247 -23.88 4.22 12.95
CA THR A 247 -23.20 4.79 14.10
C THR A 247 -23.09 3.76 15.26
N GLY A 248 -22.44 4.09 16.34
CA GLY A 248 -22.25 3.21 17.50
C GLY A 248 -20.86 2.54 17.54
N VAL A 249 -20.60 1.83 18.62
CA VAL A 249 -19.35 1.08 18.83
C VAL A 249 -19.55 -0.35 18.37
N HIS A 250 -18.71 -0.84 17.45
CA HIS A 250 -18.77 -2.21 16.94
C HIS A 250 -17.85 -3.16 17.72
N CYS A 251 -18.19 -4.44 17.68
CA CYS A 251 -17.37 -5.48 18.27
C CYS A 251 -16.09 -5.73 17.46
N PRO A 252 -14.89 -5.66 18.05
CA PRO A 252 -13.65 -5.96 17.35
C PRO A 252 -13.54 -7.40 16.81
N LYS A 253 -14.26 -8.37 17.45
CA LYS A 253 -14.20 -9.79 17.10
C LYS A 253 -15.21 -10.16 16.01
N CYS A 254 -16.47 -9.79 16.16
CA CYS A 254 -17.56 -10.26 15.29
C CYS A 254 -18.22 -9.12 14.47
N ASN A 255 -17.72 -7.89 14.57
CA ASN A 255 -18.28 -6.69 13.92
C ASN A 255 -19.74 -6.35 14.27
N HIS A 256 -20.34 -7.06 15.27
CA HIS A 256 -21.69 -6.72 15.74
C HIS A 256 -21.78 -5.26 16.15
N LEU A 257 -22.86 -4.59 15.80
CA LEU A 257 -23.09 -3.17 16.02
C LEU A 257 -24.57 -2.93 16.40
N PRO A 258 -24.86 -2.23 17.50
CA PRO A 258 -23.94 -1.59 18.45
C PRO A 258 -23.54 -2.53 19.61
N LEU A 259 -22.38 -2.25 20.21
CA LEU A 259 -22.06 -2.79 21.53
C LEU A 259 -22.81 -2.03 22.63
N LEU A 260 -23.16 -2.73 23.70
CA LEU A 260 -23.78 -2.15 24.88
C LEU A 260 -22.72 -1.62 25.86
N LYS A 261 -22.93 -0.43 26.39
CA LYS A 261 -22.05 0.13 27.41
C LYS A 261 -22.54 -0.33 28.81
N LYS A 262 -21.74 -1.10 29.54
CA LYS A 262 -22.04 -1.44 30.95
C LYS A 262 -21.77 -0.21 31.83
N SER A 263 -22.81 0.26 32.54
CA SER A 263 -22.91 1.59 33.16
C SER A 263 -21.84 1.97 34.18
N HIS A 264 -21.14 1.04 34.82
CA HIS A 264 -20.25 1.34 35.92
C HIS A 264 -18.75 1.10 35.71
N ARG A 265 -18.30 0.70 34.50
CA ARG A 265 -16.90 0.25 34.30
C ARG A 265 -16.22 0.68 33.00
N ASN A 266 -16.74 1.63 32.23
CA ASN A 266 -16.20 2.00 30.89
C ASN A 266 -15.91 0.79 29.99
N LYS A 267 -16.73 -0.25 30.06
CA LYS A 267 -16.61 -1.50 29.30
C LYS A 267 -17.73 -1.61 28.27
N TRP A 268 -17.40 -2.16 27.13
CA TRP A 268 -18.30 -2.43 26.02
C TRP A 268 -18.57 -3.93 25.98
N TYR A 269 -19.81 -4.34 25.97
CA TYR A 269 -20.25 -5.74 25.95
C TYR A 269 -20.88 -6.07 24.59
N CYS A 270 -20.47 -7.22 24.03
CA CYS A 270 -21.06 -7.78 22.83
C CYS A 270 -22.05 -8.90 23.20
N GLY A 271 -23.34 -8.70 22.94
CA GLY A 271 -24.36 -9.72 23.18
C GLY A 271 -24.36 -10.89 22.21
N VAL A 272 -23.53 -10.83 21.13
CA VAL A 272 -23.44 -11.90 20.12
C VAL A 272 -22.30 -12.88 20.42
N CYS A 273 -21.12 -12.38 20.77
CA CYS A 273 -19.96 -13.24 21.07
C CYS A 273 -19.57 -13.27 22.54
N ASP A 274 -20.38 -12.65 23.41
CA ASP A 274 -20.25 -12.60 24.86
C ASP A 274 -18.92 -12.00 25.39
N GLU A 275 -18.28 -11.17 24.55
CA GLU A 275 -16.98 -10.59 24.85
C GLU A 275 -17.12 -9.17 25.45
N VAL A 276 -16.14 -8.79 26.28
CA VAL A 276 -16.08 -7.49 26.94
C VAL A 276 -14.80 -6.76 26.57
N TYR A 277 -14.93 -5.52 26.08
CA TYR A 277 -13.81 -4.70 25.64
C TYR A 277 -13.72 -3.39 26.44
N ARG A 278 -12.51 -2.91 26.67
CA ARG A 278 -12.27 -1.58 27.29
C ARG A 278 -12.11 -0.48 26.24
N ASP A 279 -11.57 -0.83 25.10
CA ASP A 279 -11.07 0.07 24.05
C ASP A 279 -11.81 -0.05 22.70
N ALA A 280 -12.92 -0.80 22.63
CA ALA A 280 -13.70 -0.95 21.39
C ALA A 280 -14.12 0.41 20.78
N HIS A 281 -14.30 1.45 21.59
CA HIS A 281 -14.59 2.81 21.12
C HIS A 281 -13.47 3.40 20.26
N LEU A 282 -12.21 3.00 20.46
CA LEU A 282 -11.09 3.45 19.63
C LEU A 282 -11.22 2.98 18.18
N HIS A 283 -11.76 1.78 17.96
CA HIS A 283 -12.04 1.30 16.62
C HIS A 283 -13.15 2.11 15.93
N ALA A 284 -14.17 2.49 16.68
CA ALA A 284 -15.23 3.37 16.17
C ALA A 284 -14.72 4.78 15.81
N LEU A 285 -13.82 5.34 16.62
CA LEU A 285 -13.16 6.61 16.33
C LEU A 285 -12.28 6.53 15.09
N LYS A 286 -11.57 5.42 14.89
CA LYS A 286 -10.78 5.18 13.67
C LYS A 286 -11.68 5.15 12.43
N ASP A 287 -12.82 4.45 12.50
CA ASP A 287 -13.78 4.43 11.39
C ASP A 287 -14.33 5.82 11.09
N TYR A 288 -14.67 6.60 12.12
CA TYR A 288 -15.10 7.98 11.96
C TYR A 288 -14.04 8.83 11.24
N ALA A 289 -12.78 8.73 11.70
CA ALA A 289 -11.68 9.48 11.11
C ALA A 289 -11.40 9.07 9.64
N LEU A 290 -11.58 7.79 9.32
CA LEU A 290 -11.38 7.27 7.97
C LEU A 290 -12.49 7.66 6.99
N LEU A 291 -13.74 7.74 7.46
CA LEU A 291 -14.92 7.86 6.59
C LEU A 291 -15.51 9.27 6.57
N ILE A 292 -15.48 9.97 7.70
CA ILE A 292 -16.22 11.22 7.88
C ILE A 292 -15.30 12.42 8.01
N ASN A 293 -14.50 12.47 9.08
CA ASN A 293 -13.61 13.59 9.32
C ASN A 293 -12.41 13.17 10.19
N PRO A 294 -11.17 13.44 9.78
CA PRO A 294 -9.98 13.15 10.58
C PRO A 294 -9.91 13.97 11.86
N TYR A 295 -10.59 15.12 11.91
CA TYR A 295 -10.69 15.96 13.11
C TYR A 295 -11.92 15.55 13.92
N ILE A 296 -11.68 15.17 15.17
CA ILE A 296 -12.71 14.64 16.07
C ILE A 296 -12.97 15.65 17.19
N THR A 297 -14.20 16.14 17.30
CA THR A 297 -14.66 17.00 18.40
C THR A 297 -15.48 16.18 19.40
N LYS A 298 -15.62 16.67 20.65
CA LYS A 298 -16.48 16.04 21.65
C LYS A 298 -17.92 15.85 21.13
N LYS A 299 -18.46 16.84 20.43
CA LYS A 299 -19.81 16.79 19.84
C LYS A 299 -19.93 15.69 18.79
N SER A 300 -18.95 15.58 17.87
CA SER A 300 -18.96 14.57 16.81
C SER A 300 -18.80 13.15 17.34
N VAL A 301 -17.98 12.98 18.39
CA VAL A 301 -17.84 11.70 19.11
C VAL A 301 -19.16 11.24 19.69
N VAL A 302 -19.80 12.14 20.45
CA VAL A 302 -21.08 11.82 21.10
C VAL A 302 -22.13 11.45 20.07
N SER A 303 -22.29 12.23 19.01
CA SER A 303 -23.27 11.92 17.94
C SER A 303 -22.97 10.62 17.20
N PHE A 304 -21.69 10.26 17.03
CA PHE A 304 -21.30 9.03 16.35
C PHE A 304 -21.40 7.77 17.24
N TYR A 305 -21.23 7.91 18.56
CA TYR A 305 -21.38 6.81 19.51
C TYR A 305 -22.81 6.54 19.94
N ILE A 306 -23.67 7.56 19.90
CA ILE A 306 -25.07 7.41 20.25
C ILE A 306 -25.77 6.82 19.04
N TYR A 307 -25.97 5.51 19.02
CA TYR A 307 -27.07 4.92 18.27
C TYR A 307 -28.34 5.59 18.78
N PRO A 308 -29.28 6.03 17.91
CA PRO A 308 -30.60 6.44 18.37
C PRO A 308 -31.19 5.23 19.11
N GLN A 309 -31.05 5.22 20.42
CA GLN A 309 -31.68 4.19 21.24
C GLN A 309 -33.17 4.36 21.00
N HIS A 310 -33.83 3.29 20.59
CA HIS A 310 -35.26 3.14 20.81
C HIS A 310 -35.52 3.66 22.21
N LYS A 311 -36.43 4.65 22.32
CA LYS A 311 -36.98 5.08 23.61
C LYS A 311 -37.26 3.80 24.38
N PRO A 312 -36.83 3.69 25.64
CA PRO A 312 -37.29 2.57 26.45
C PRO A 312 -38.81 2.60 26.37
N LEU A 313 -39.43 1.51 25.97
CA LEU A 313 -40.83 1.26 26.24
C LEU A 313 -40.94 1.39 27.75
N ILE A 314 -41.48 2.50 28.19
CA ILE A 314 -41.94 2.67 29.57
C ILE A 314 -43.19 1.80 29.60
N ASP A 315 -43.02 0.57 30.07
CA ASP A 315 -44.13 -0.26 30.46
C ASP A 315 -44.84 0.44 31.63
N CYS A 316 -46.11 0.75 31.39
CA CYS A 316 -47.06 1.16 32.43
C CYS A 316 -47.29 0.01 33.43
#